data_2c3a3788662acd5b4a95a8804e2e7be5
#
_entry.id   2c3a3788662acd5b4a95a8804e2e7be5
#
_cell.length_a   1.000
_cell.length_b   1.000
_cell.length_c   1.000
_cell.angle_alpha   90.00
_cell.angle_beta   90.00
_cell.angle_gamma   90.00
#
_symmetry.space_group_name_H-M   'P 1'
#
loop_
_entity.id
_entity.type
_entity.pdbx_description
1 polymer ?
#
loop_
_entity_poly.entity_id
_entity_poly.type
_entity_poly.pdbx_seq_one_letter_code
_entity_poly.pdbx_strand_id
1 'polypeptide(L)'
;MATYEWGAHDASPLLVAHGGFDFARTLDVFAPLLADAGWRVISWDHRGHGNSDHAELYSWDADSRDLVVVKEAMVSGPCPAIGHSKGGALCVQVEQALPYMFSCVVAIDGLPSRRPPPDVAEHERTRMLEAEISSWLDHRRRTAGSIRKPGTREELARRRARMNPRLSHEWLYYLTGVGAREDADGWRWKIDPALRMGGFGPWRGQWGVDRLPGFPVPLFGLLGTEHEDMGWGVEPDELRPSLPRSARLDVVEGAGHFIHIERPAETAGRILEFLGKPGER
;
A
#
# COMPACT_ATOMS: atom_id res chain seq x y z
N MET A 1 -13.31 5.41 -8.17
CA MET A 1 -11.84 5.24 -8.02
C MET A 1 -11.21 5.15 -9.38
N ALA A 2 -10.04 5.78 -9.59
CA ALA A 2 -9.28 5.67 -10.83
C ALA A 2 -8.51 4.34 -10.84
N THR A 3 -8.69 3.53 -11.88
CA THR A 3 -8.03 2.23 -12.05
C THR A 3 -7.02 2.28 -13.20
N TYR A 4 -5.99 1.45 -13.11
CA TYR A 4 -4.90 1.35 -14.08
C TYR A 4 -4.60 -0.12 -14.35
N GLU A 5 -4.25 -0.43 -15.60
CA GLU A 5 -3.95 -1.79 -16.01
C GLU A 5 -2.67 -1.85 -16.84
N TRP A 6 -1.90 -2.93 -16.68
CA TRP A 6 -0.75 -3.29 -17.49
C TRP A 6 -0.90 -4.73 -17.94
N GLY A 7 -0.49 -5.03 -19.16
CA GLY A 7 -0.61 -6.36 -19.78
C GLY A 7 -1.88 -6.53 -20.62
N ALA A 8 -2.07 -7.73 -21.14
CA ALA A 8 -3.21 -8.05 -21.98
C ALA A 8 -4.50 -8.15 -21.16
N HIS A 9 -5.61 -7.62 -21.68
CA HIS A 9 -6.90 -7.55 -20.97
C HIS A 9 -7.49 -8.95 -20.65
N ASP A 10 -7.18 -9.93 -21.48
CA ASP A 10 -7.62 -11.34 -21.35
C ASP A 10 -6.65 -12.22 -20.55
N ALA A 11 -5.54 -11.65 -20.07
CA ALA A 11 -4.59 -12.37 -19.24
C ALA A 11 -5.13 -12.56 -17.80
N SER A 12 -4.52 -13.51 -17.09
CA SER A 12 -4.88 -13.80 -15.68
C SER A 12 -4.72 -12.56 -14.80
N PRO A 13 -5.74 -12.19 -14.02
CA PRO A 13 -5.71 -10.97 -13.22
C PRO A 13 -4.79 -11.08 -12.01
N LEU A 14 -4.13 -9.98 -11.70
CA LEU A 14 -3.26 -9.78 -10.54
C LEU A 14 -3.52 -8.40 -9.96
N LEU A 15 -4.04 -8.31 -8.74
CA LEU A 15 -4.28 -7.04 -8.06
C LEU A 15 -3.01 -6.52 -7.42
N VAL A 16 -2.75 -5.21 -7.52
CA VAL A 16 -1.62 -4.56 -6.86
C VAL A 16 -2.07 -3.27 -6.16
N ALA A 17 -1.98 -3.25 -4.83
CA ALA A 17 -2.35 -2.12 -3.99
C ALA A 17 -1.12 -1.28 -3.62
N HIS A 18 -1.15 0.03 -3.88
CA HIS A 18 -0.06 0.95 -3.54
C HIS A 18 -0.01 1.31 -2.05
N GLY A 19 1.09 1.92 -1.60
CA GLY A 19 1.30 2.38 -0.23
C GLY A 19 0.53 3.66 0.13
N GLY A 20 0.55 4.04 1.40
CA GLY A 20 0.00 5.32 1.86
C GLY A 20 0.76 6.51 1.28
N PHE A 21 0.05 7.62 0.98
CA PHE A 21 0.60 8.82 0.32
C PHE A 21 1.24 8.57 -1.05
N ASP A 22 0.89 7.46 -1.68
CA ASP A 22 1.30 7.05 -3.00
C ASP A 22 0.13 7.08 -4.00
N PHE A 23 0.26 6.47 -5.13
CA PHE A 23 -0.78 6.32 -6.16
C PHE A 23 -0.41 5.17 -7.09
N ALA A 24 -1.36 4.67 -7.87
CA ALA A 24 -1.16 3.47 -8.70
C ALA A 24 0.05 3.58 -9.65
N ARG A 25 0.32 4.77 -10.19
CA ARG A 25 1.43 4.96 -11.12
C ARG A 25 2.84 4.99 -10.47
N THR A 26 2.93 4.86 -9.15
CA THR A 26 4.20 4.51 -8.50
C THR A 26 4.65 3.09 -8.82
N LEU A 27 3.77 2.28 -9.40
CA LEU A 27 4.05 0.93 -9.88
C LEU A 27 4.58 0.88 -11.32
N ASP A 28 4.69 2.01 -12.04
CA ASP A 28 5.07 2.06 -13.47
C ASP A 28 6.45 1.46 -13.80
N VAL A 29 7.33 1.30 -12.82
CA VAL A 29 8.62 0.61 -12.98
C VAL A 29 8.54 -0.90 -12.66
N PHE A 30 7.52 -1.31 -11.94
CA PHE A 30 7.38 -2.68 -11.42
C PHE A 30 6.28 -3.47 -12.11
N ALA A 31 5.09 -2.88 -12.29
CA ALA A 31 3.93 -3.55 -12.89
C ALA A 31 4.18 -4.09 -14.31
N PRO A 32 4.92 -3.38 -15.20
CA PRO A 32 5.26 -3.91 -16.51
C PRO A 32 6.02 -5.24 -16.46
N LEU A 33 6.89 -5.46 -15.46
CA LEU A 33 7.65 -6.71 -15.34
C LEU A 33 6.75 -7.91 -15.04
N LEU A 34 5.66 -7.69 -14.31
CA LEU A 34 4.65 -8.72 -14.06
C LEU A 34 3.76 -8.92 -15.28
N ALA A 35 3.45 -7.85 -16.00
CA ALA A 35 2.68 -7.90 -17.24
C ALA A 35 3.43 -8.66 -18.36
N ASP A 36 4.74 -8.44 -18.50
CA ASP A 36 5.60 -9.15 -19.44
C ASP A 36 5.69 -10.66 -19.13
N ALA A 37 5.46 -11.05 -17.88
CA ALA A 37 5.34 -12.45 -17.46
C ALA A 37 3.94 -13.05 -17.70
N GLY A 38 3.03 -12.32 -18.34
CA GLY A 38 1.71 -12.80 -18.76
C GLY A 38 0.58 -12.51 -17.79
N TRP A 39 0.76 -11.61 -16.81
CA TRP A 39 -0.30 -11.19 -15.90
C TRP A 39 -1.02 -9.92 -16.41
N ARG A 40 -2.33 -9.84 -16.19
CA ARG A 40 -3.09 -8.59 -16.24
C ARG A 40 -2.98 -7.93 -14.87
N VAL A 41 -2.08 -6.98 -14.73
CA VAL A 41 -1.85 -6.25 -13.48
C VAL A 41 -2.88 -5.13 -13.36
N ILE A 42 -3.62 -5.12 -12.27
CA ILE A 42 -4.69 -4.14 -11.99
C ILE A 42 -4.33 -3.39 -10.72
N SER A 43 -4.29 -2.07 -10.77
CA SER A 43 -4.12 -1.21 -9.61
C SER A 43 -5.12 -0.05 -9.64
N TRP A 44 -5.25 0.66 -8.54
CA TRP A 44 -6.12 1.82 -8.43
C TRP A 44 -5.52 2.86 -7.50
N ASP A 45 -5.86 4.11 -7.72
CA ASP A 45 -5.58 5.13 -6.73
C ASP A 45 -6.55 4.97 -5.55
N HIS A 46 -6.02 4.79 -4.33
CA HIS A 46 -6.86 4.78 -3.12
C HIS A 46 -7.63 6.09 -2.99
N ARG A 47 -8.73 6.09 -2.23
CA ARG A 47 -9.48 7.33 -1.93
C ARG A 47 -8.55 8.44 -1.47
N GLY A 48 -8.73 9.64 -1.97
CA GLY A 48 -7.92 10.81 -1.66
C GLY A 48 -6.51 10.82 -2.24
N HIS A 49 -6.17 9.85 -3.10
CA HIS A 49 -4.88 9.77 -3.77
C HIS A 49 -5.06 9.86 -5.29
N GLY A 50 -4.05 10.37 -5.98
CA GLY A 50 -3.96 10.38 -7.44
C GLY A 50 -5.18 11.00 -8.13
N ASN A 51 -5.79 10.24 -9.01
CA ASN A 51 -6.99 10.64 -9.76
C ASN A 51 -8.30 10.12 -9.15
N SER A 52 -8.25 9.45 -8.00
CA SER A 52 -9.45 9.09 -7.24
C SER A 52 -10.01 10.28 -6.46
N ASP A 53 -11.32 10.24 -6.23
CA ASP A 53 -12.00 11.31 -5.49
C ASP A 53 -11.52 11.42 -4.05
N HIS A 54 -11.61 12.63 -3.52
CA HIS A 54 -11.47 12.88 -2.10
C HIS A 54 -12.69 12.33 -1.35
N ALA A 55 -12.51 12.00 -0.07
CA ALA A 55 -13.57 11.41 0.75
C ALA A 55 -13.73 12.16 2.07
N GLU A 56 -14.94 12.10 2.62
CA GLU A 56 -15.22 12.64 3.95
C GLU A 56 -14.59 11.79 5.06
N LEU A 57 -14.41 10.49 4.80
CA LEU A 57 -13.86 9.54 5.77
C LEU A 57 -12.65 8.81 5.18
N TYR A 58 -11.54 8.90 5.90
CA TYR A 58 -10.32 8.11 5.70
C TYR A 58 -10.12 7.17 6.89
N SER A 59 -10.37 5.89 6.68
CA SER A 59 -10.23 4.86 7.70
C SER A 59 -9.77 3.53 7.08
N TRP A 60 -9.22 2.67 7.90
CA TRP A 60 -8.85 1.32 7.47
C TRP A 60 -10.03 0.52 6.93
N ASP A 61 -11.21 0.66 7.56
CA ASP A 61 -12.44 -0.02 7.11
C ASP A 61 -12.90 0.50 5.75
N ALA A 62 -12.81 1.81 5.53
CA ALA A 62 -13.17 2.42 4.26
C ALA A 62 -12.23 1.98 3.13
N ASP A 63 -10.91 1.94 3.40
CA ASP A 63 -9.92 1.48 2.41
C ASP A 63 -10.05 -0.02 2.12
N SER A 64 -10.34 -0.84 3.15
CA SER A 64 -10.61 -2.27 2.99
C SER A 64 -11.85 -2.52 2.13
N ARG A 65 -12.94 -1.76 2.37
CA ARG A 65 -14.14 -1.81 1.53
C ARG A 65 -13.86 -1.42 0.10
N ASP A 66 -13.04 -0.40 -0.14
CA ASP A 66 -12.67 0.03 -1.48
C ASP A 66 -11.89 -1.06 -2.23
N LEU A 67 -10.95 -1.73 -1.55
CA LEU A 67 -10.22 -2.84 -2.13
C LEU A 67 -11.17 -3.97 -2.56
N VAL A 68 -12.13 -4.34 -1.70
CA VAL A 68 -13.16 -5.35 -2.04
C VAL A 68 -13.98 -4.93 -3.26
N VAL A 69 -14.46 -3.68 -3.27
CA VAL A 69 -15.28 -3.16 -4.39
C VAL A 69 -14.49 -3.14 -5.70
N VAL A 70 -13.24 -2.69 -5.68
CA VAL A 70 -12.38 -2.72 -6.89
C VAL A 70 -12.16 -4.16 -7.36
N LYS A 71 -11.83 -5.05 -6.44
CA LYS A 71 -11.61 -6.48 -6.77
C LYS A 71 -12.86 -7.09 -7.41
N GLU A 72 -14.04 -6.89 -6.83
CA GLU A 72 -15.29 -7.46 -7.35
C GLU A 72 -15.71 -6.85 -8.68
N ALA A 73 -15.42 -5.55 -8.90
CA ALA A 73 -15.71 -4.88 -10.16
C ALA A 73 -14.77 -5.28 -11.30
N MET A 74 -13.52 -5.61 -10.98
CA MET A 74 -12.46 -5.85 -11.98
C MET A 74 -12.15 -7.32 -12.22
N VAL A 75 -12.45 -8.20 -11.24
CA VAL A 75 -12.02 -9.61 -11.24
C VAL A 75 -13.12 -10.52 -10.70
N SER A 76 -13.50 -11.52 -11.49
CA SER A 76 -14.38 -12.60 -11.07
C SER A 76 -13.58 -13.70 -10.37
N GLY A 77 -14.05 -14.16 -9.21
CA GLY A 77 -13.39 -15.22 -8.42
C GLY A 77 -12.11 -14.78 -7.72
N PRO A 78 -11.44 -15.66 -6.98
CA PRO A 78 -10.17 -15.36 -6.32
C PRO A 78 -9.07 -15.05 -7.32
N CYS A 79 -8.16 -14.14 -6.99
CA CYS A 79 -6.96 -13.83 -7.76
C CYS A 79 -5.79 -13.51 -6.81
N PRO A 80 -4.54 -13.57 -7.26
CA PRO A 80 -3.42 -13.11 -6.46
C PRO A 80 -3.53 -11.61 -6.12
N ALA A 81 -3.12 -11.22 -4.92
CA ALA A 81 -3.03 -9.83 -4.49
C ALA A 81 -1.61 -9.51 -4.02
N ILE A 82 -1.06 -8.42 -4.50
CA ILE A 82 0.19 -7.83 -4.05
C ILE A 82 -0.13 -6.49 -3.40
N GLY A 83 0.51 -6.16 -2.29
CA GLY A 83 0.38 -4.84 -1.71
C GLY A 83 1.72 -4.34 -1.18
N HIS A 84 2.00 -3.05 -1.43
CA HIS A 84 3.12 -2.36 -0.84
C HIS A 84 2.67 -1.59 0.41
N SER A 85 3.44 -1.69 1.50
CA SER A 85 3.20 -0.89 2.71
C SER A 85 1.74 -0.99 3.20
N LYS A 86 1.00 0.11 3.29
CA LYS A 86 -0.43 0.14 3.61
C LYS A 86 -1.25 -0.80 2.73
N GLY A 87 -0.94 -0.87 1.42
CA GLY A 87 -1.61 -1.80 0.49
C GLY A 87 -1.41 -3.26 0.87
N GLY A 88 -0.21 -3.64 1.34
CA GLY A 88 0.07 -4.98 1.84
C GLY A 88 -0.74 -5.31 3.10
N ALA A 89 -0.76 -4.38 4.06
CA ALA A 89 -1.57 -4.54 5.27
C ALA A 89 -3.07 -4.63 4.97
N LEU A 90 -3.57 -3.88 3.98
CA LEU A 90 -4.96 -3.96 3.53
C LEU A 90 -5.28 -5.33 2.91
N CYS A 91 -4.42 -5.86 2.03
CA CYS A 91 -4.60 -7.20 1.46
C CYS A 91 -4.64 -8.26 2.55
N VAL A 92 -3.73 -8.21 3.52
CA VAL A 92 -3.72 -9.13 4.67
C VAL A 92 -4.99 -8.99 5.50
N GLN A 93 -5.42 -7.78 5.81
CA GLN A 93 -6.61 -7.53 6.62
C GLN A 93 -7.89 -8.01 5.92
N VAL A 94 -8.02 -7.73 4.62
CA VAL A 94 -9.19 -8.17 3.84
C VAL A 94 -9.25 -9.69 3.78
N GLU A 95 -8.12 -10.37 3.52
CA GLU A 95 -8.08 -11.84 3.50
C GLU A 95 -8.40 -12.47 4.86
N GLN A 96 -7.97 -11.84 5.96
CA GLN A 96 -8.34 -12.27 7.31
C GLN A 96 -9.83 -12.07 7.64
N ALA A 97 -10.46 -11.05 7.05
CA ALA A 97 -11.87 -10.73 7.25
C ALA A 97 -12.80 -11.49 6.31
N LEU A 98 -12.35 -11.73 5.09
CA LEU A 98 -13.08 -12.41 4.01
C LEU A 98 -12.18 -13.52 3.42
N PRO A 99 -12.08 -14.67 4.09
CA PRO A 99 -11.22 -15.77 3.66
C PRO A 99 -11.50 -16.22 2.23
N TYR A 100 -10.43 -16.46 1.47
CA TYR A 100 -10.46 -16.85 0.05
C TYR A 100 -10.93 -15.75 -0.91
N MET A 101 -10.89 -14.47 -0.49
CA MET A 101 -11.04 -13.34 -1.39
C MET A 101 -9.92 -13.33 -2.42
N PHE A 102 -8.71 -13.68 -1.98
CA PHE A 102 -7.52 -13.83 -2.83
C PHE A 102 -7.09 -15.29 -2.95
N SER A 103 -6.39 -15.65 -4.03
CA SER A 103 -5.78 -16.97 -4.16
C SER A 103 -4.43 -17.06 -3.41
N CYS A 104 -3.76 -15.96 -3.25
CA CYS A 104 -2.58 -15.76 -2.38
C CYS A 104 -2.35 -14.26 -2.14
N VAL A 105 -1.56 -13.93 -1.13
CA VAL A 105 -1.20 -12.55 -0.79
C VAL A 105 0.32 -12.38 -0.77
N VAL A 106 0.80 -11.31 -1.41
CA VAL A 106 2.19 -10.86 -1.32
C VAL A 106 2.22 -9.48 -0.65
N ALA A 107 2.98 -9.34 0.42
CA ALA A 107 3.15 -8.08 1.14
C ALA A 107 4.59 -7.58 1.00
N ILE A 108 4.78 -6.51 0.22
CA ILE A 108 6.06 -5.82 0.04
C ILE A 108 6.17 -4.76 1.13
N ASP A 109 6.99 -5.00 2.12
CA ASP A 109 7.15 -4.19 3.34
C ASP A 109 5.80 -3.68 3.90
N GLY A 110 4.83 -4.59 3.97
CA GLY A 110 3.43 -4.30 4.33
C GLY A 110 2.80 -5.37 5.21
N LEU A 111 3.59 -6.28 5.79
CA LEU A 111 3.08 -7.20 6.80
C LEU A 111 2.74 -6.46 8.09
N PRO A 112 1.70 -6.88 8.83
CA PRO A 112 1.38 -6.27 10.11
C PRO A 112 2.57 -6.39 11.07
N SER A 113 2.81 -5.33 11.85
CA SER A 113 3.85 -5.31 12.87
C SER A 113 3.25 -5.02 14.25
N ARG A 114 4.02 -5.34 15.30
CA ARG A 114 3.65 -4.99 16.68
C ARG A 114 3.88 -3.52 16.99
N ARG A 115 4.56 -2.80 16.12
CA ARG A 115 4.79 -1.36 16.27
C ARG A 115 3.45 -0.62 16.16
N PRO A 116 3.06 0.18 17.17
CA PRO A 116 1.85 0.99 17.07
C PRO A 116 2.01 2.03 15.97
N PRO A 117 1.00 2.26 15.12
CA PRO A 117 1.01 3.38 14.19
C PRO A 117 1.20 4.70 14.95
N PRO A 118 1.95 5.66 14.42
CA PRO A 118 2.28 6.90 15.13
C PRO A 118 1.06 7.75 15.52
N ASP A 119 -0.06 7.55 14.82
CA ASP A 119 -1.31 8.31 15.04
C ASP A 119 -2.30 7.59 15.96
N VAL A 120 -1.94 6.43 16.51
CA VAL A 120 -2.85 5.62 17.31
C VAL A 120 -2.36 5.56 18.76
N ALA A 121 -3.09 6.19 19.65
CA ALA A 121 -2.80 6.12 21.06
C ALA A 121 -3.22 4.77 21.67
N GLU A 122 -2.42 4.23 22.60
CA GLU A 122 -2.83 3.10 23.44
C GLU A 122 -3.83 3.57 24.50
N HIS A 123 -5.08 3.16 24.35
CA HIS A 123 -6.14 3.42 25.30
C HIS A 123 -6.95 2.16 25.57
N GLU A 124 -7.65 2.11 26.69
CA GLU A 124 -8.74 1.16 26.90
C GLU A 124 -9.78 1.31 25.77
N ARG A 125 -10.37 0.20 25.34
CA ARG A 125 -11.20 0.12 24.12
C ARG A 125 -12.22 1.26 23.97
N THR A 126 -12.94 1.62 25.05
CA THR A 126 -13.95 2.68 25.01
C THR A 126 -13.32 4.07 24.89
N ARG A 127 -12.26 4.32 25.64
CA ARG A 127 -11.50 5.59 25.59
C ARG A 127 -10.75 5.74 24.27
N MET A 128 -10.30 4.64 23.71
CA MET A 128 -9.66 4.60 22.40
C MET A 128 -10.58 5.14 21.29
N LEU A 129 -11.81 4.65 21.23
CA LEU A 129 -12.77 5.10 20.23
C LEU A 129 -13.10 6.58 20.38
N GLU A 130 -13.33 7.04 21.61
CA GLU A 130 -13.57 8.46 21.92
C GLU A 130 -12.39 9.34 21.52
N ALA A 131 -11.16 8.95 21.88
CA ALA A 131 -9.95 9.69 21.53
C ALA A 131 -9.69 9.72 20.04
N GLU A 132 -9.95 8.63 19.31
CA GLU A 132 -9.81 8.56 17.86
C GLU A 132 -10.83 9.45 17.15
N ILE A 133 -12.10 9.46 17.60
CA ILE A 133 -13.14 10.34 17.05
C ILE A 133 -12.75 11.80 17.27
N SER A 134 -12.37 12.19 18.49
CA SER A 134 -11.92 13.55 18.79
C SER A 134 -10.72 13.96 17.94
N SER A 135 -9.70 13.11 17.88
CA SER A 135 -8.50 13.36 17.08
C SER A 135 -8.82 13.51 15.59
N TRP A 136 -9.73 12.68 15.06
CA TRP A 136 -10.19 12.78 13.68
C TRP A 136 -10.93 14.08 13.40
N LEU A 137 -11.88 14.45 14.26
CA LEU A 137 -12.66 15.67 14.11
C LEU A 137 -11.77 16.92 14.19
N ASP A 138 -10.80 16.93 15.09
CA ASP A 138 -9.84 18.03 15.20
C ASP A 138 -8.90 18.11 13.99
N HIS A 139 -8.48 16.96 13.46
CA HIS A 139 -7.72 16.90 12.23
C HIS A 139 -8.52 17.45 11.05
N ARG A 140 -9.78 17.04 10.89
CA ARG A 140 -10.70 17.54 9.86
C ARG A 140 -10.90 19.05 9.96
N ARG A 141 -11.09 19.59 11.16
CA ARG A 141 -11.21 21.05 11.39
C ARG A 141 -9.94 21.78 10.97
N ARG A 142 -8.77 21.28 11.37
CA ARG A 142 -7.48 21.89 11.00
C ARG A 142 -7.18 21.83 9.51
N THR A 143 -7.64 20.80 8.82
CA THR A 143 -7.41 20.60 7.38
C THR A 143 -8.54 21.13 6.50
N ALA A 144 -9.65 21.61 7.08
CA ALA A 144 -10.75 22.22 6.35
C ALA A 144 -10.23 23.42 5.51
N GLY A 145 -10.47 23.38 4.20
CA GLY A 145 -9.96 24.41 3.28
C GLY A 145 -8.45 24.38 3.03
N SER A 146 -7.72 23.44 3.60
CA SER A 146 -6.29 23.28 3.32
C SER A 146 -6.06 22.79 1.89
N ILE A 147 -4.99 23.25 1.28
CA ILE A 147 -4.51 22.80 -0.02
C ILE A 147 -3.05 22.35 0.10
N ARG A 148 -2.64 21.40 -0.73
CA ARG A 148 -1.24 21.01 -0.79
C ARG A 148 -0.38 22.17 -1.27
N LYS A 149 0.79 22.37 -0.62
CA LYS A 149 1.70 23.47 -0.93
C LYS A 149 2.13 23.42 -2.39
N PRO A 150 1.95 24.50 -3.18
CA PRO A 150 2.37 24.55 -4.56
C PRO A 150 3.90 24.62 -4.71
N GLY A 151 4.38 24.40 -5.93
CA GLY A 151 5.77 24.56 -6.30
C GLY A 151 6.01 24.16 -7.74
N THR A 152 7.26 24.25 -8.17
CA THR A 152 7.68 23.64 -9.43
C THR A 152 7.72 22.11 -9.28
N ARG A 153 7.73 21.40 -10.40
CA ARG A 153 7.90 19.93 -10.38
C ARG A 153 9.19 19.54 -9.66
N GLU A 154 10.26 20.27 -9.88
CA GLU A 154 11.56 20.10 -9.23
C GLU A 154 11.48 20.27 -7.70
N GLU A 155 10.72 21.25 -7.22
CA GLU A 155 10.52 21.45 -5.79
C GLU A 155 9.66 20.34 -5.17
N LEU A 156 8.65 19.83 -5.90
CA LEU A 156 7.84 18.70 -5.45
C LEU A 156 8.70 17.42 -5.33
N ALA A 157 9.54 17.13 -6.33
CA ALA A 157 10.46 16.01 -6.30
C ALA A 157 11.42 16.12 -5.10
N ARG A 158 12.05 17.28 -4.88
CA ARG A 158 12.95 17.52 -3.74
C ARG A 158 12.24 17.41 -2.37
N ARG A 159 10.98 17.85 -2.27
CA ARG A 159 10.21 17.67 -1.02
C ARG A 159 9.94 16.19 -0.76
N ARG A 160 9.61 15.41 -1.80
CA ARG A 160 9.39 13.97 -1.68
C ARG A 160 10.68 13.21 -1.34
N ALA A 161 11.81 13.62 -1.89
CA ALA A 161 13.12 13.03 -1.57
C ALA A 161 13.46 13.05 -0.07
N ARG A 162 12.94 14.02 0.70
CA ARG A 162 13.13 14.06 2.16
C ARG A 162 12.42 12.93 2.90
N MET A 163 11.31 12.45 2.34
CA MET A 163 10.54 11.33 2.90
C MET A 163 10.96 9.99 2.30
N ASN A 164 11.56 10.01 1.11
CA ASN A 164 11.98 8.85 0.36
C ASN A 164 13.44 9.05 -0.15
N PRO A 165 14.42 9.11 0.76
CA PRO A 165 15.79 9.51 0.42
C PRO A 165 16.54 8.49 -0.45
N ARG A 166 16.05 7.26 -0.52
CA ARG A 166 16.65 6.17 -1.30
C ARG A 166 16.17 6.13 -2.76
N LEU A 167 15.08 6.83 -3.09
CA LEU A 167 14.56 6.88 -4.45
C LEU A 167 15.36 7.86 -5.31
N SER A 168 15.64 7.49 -6.56
CA SER A 168 16.39 8.35 -7.47
C SER A 168 15.65 9.65 -7.77
N HIS A 169 16.40 10.73 -7.98
CA HIS A 169 15.82 12.02 -8.35
C HIS A 169 15.01 11.93 -9.66
N GLU A 170 15.51 11.19 -10.64
CA GLU A 170 14.82 10.95 -11.92
C GLU A 170 13.44 10.32 -11.70
N TRP A 171 13.36 9.29 -10.88
CA TRP A 171 12.10 8.65 -10.54
C TRP A 171 11.16 9.61 -9.80
N LEU A 172 11.66 10.33 -8.80
CA LEU A 172 10.86 11.30 -8.06
C LEU A 172 10.35 12.43 -8.96
N TYR A 173 11.15 12.88 -9.93
CA TYR A 173 10.72 13.87 -10.93
C TYR A 173 9.67 13.30 -11.88
N TYR A 174 9.82 12.04 -12.35
CA TYR A 174 8.80 11.33 -13.12
C TYR A 174 7.46 11.32 -12.38
N LEU A 175 7.47 10.95 -11.09
CA LEU A 175 6.26 10.91 -10.26
C LEU A 175 5.53 12.25 -10.20
N THR A 176 6.23 13.39 -10.28
CA THR A 176 5.54 14.70 -10.33
C THR A 176 4.71 14.89 -11.59
N GLY A 177 5.09 14.25 -12.72
CA GLY A 177 4.33 14.30 -13.97
C GLY A 177 3.05 13.50 -13.94
N VAL A 178 3.02 12.41 -13.18
CA VAL A 178 1.87 11.49 -13.12
C VAL A 178 1.01 11.68 -11.87
N GLY A 179 1.62 12.05 -10.75
CA GLY A 179 0.95 12.16 -9.44
C GLY A 179 0.67 13.60 -8.97
N ALA A 180 1.08 14.62 -9.71
CA ALA A 180 0.75 16.01 -9.41
C ALA A 180 -0.15 16.62 -10.50
N ARG A 181 -0.75 17.76 -10.20
CA ARG A 181 -1.49 18.58 -11.15
C ARG A 181 -0.93 19.99 -11.17
N GLU A 182 -1.09 20.67 -12.29
CA GLU A 182 -0.75 22.09 -12.44
C GLU A 182 -1.97 22.95 -12.12
N ASP A 183 -1.80 23.86 -11.19
CA ASP A 183 -2.78 24.88 -10.83
C ASP A 183 -2.20 26.28 -11.20
N ALA A 184 -2.99 27.33 -11.10
CA ALA A 184 -2.57 28.69 -11.51
C ALA A 184 -1.33 29.22 -10.78
N ASP A 185 -1.03 28.72 -9.58
CA ASP A 185 0.10 29.13 -8.74
C ASP A 185 1.21 28.07 -8.61
N GLY A 186 1.15 27.00 -9.44
CA GLY A 186 2.15 25.95 -9.51
C GLY A 186 1.61 24.54 -9.33
N TRP A 187 2.51 23.56 -9.34
CA TRP A 187 2.18 22.14 -9.23
C TRP A 187 1.88 21.72 -7.80
N ARG A 188 0.93 20.78 -7.62
CA ARG A 188 0.56 20.16 -6.34
C ARG A 188 0.38 18.67 -6.47
N TRP A 189 0.80 17.91 -5.45
CA TRP A 189 0.47 16.50 -5.37
C TRP A 189 -1.05 16.29 -5.30
N LYS A 190 -1.55 15.33 -6.06
CA LYS A 190 -2.95 14.87 -6.06
C LYS A 190 -3.21 13.97 -4.83
N ILE A 191 -2.99 14.51 -3.65
CA ILE A 191 -3.21 13.83 -2.36
C ILE A 191 -4.03 14.77 -1.49
N ASP A 192 -5.17 14.28 -0.98
CA ASP A 192 -6.02 15.09 -0.11
C ASP A 192 -5.24 15.58 1.12
N PRO A 193 -5.26 16.89 1.43
CA PRO A 193 -4.67 17.42 2.67
C PRO A 193 -5.21 16.79 3.95
N ALA A 194 -6.45 16.29 3.93
CA ALA A 194 -7.09 15.63 5.06
C ALA A 194 -6.58 14.18 5.32
N LEU A 195 -5.79 13.61 4.41
CA LEU A 195 -5.17 12.31 4.64
C LEU A 195 -4.14 12.37 5.76
N ARG A 196 -4.16 11.35 6.61
CA ARG A 196 -3.13 11.07 7.62
C ARG A 196 -2.79 9.58 7.64
N MET A 197 -1.63 9.22 8.18
CA MET A 197 -1.08 7.86 8.10
C MET A 197 -2.01 6.81 8.73
N GLY A 198 -2.48 7.05 9.96
CA GLY A 198 -3.30 6.09 10.69
C GLY A 198 -4.76 6.01 10.25
N GLY A 199 -5.26 7.04 9.51
CA GLY A 199 -6.69 7.12 9.20
C GLY A 199 -7.55 7.25 10.46
N PHE A 200 -8.82 6.89 10.36
CA PHE A 200 -9.77 6.78 11.46
C PHE A 200 -10.16 5.32 11.67
N GLY A 201 -10.33 4.93 12.93
CA GLY A 201 -10.82 3.60 13.27
C GLY A 201 -9.88 2.78 14.17
N PRO A 202 -10.39 1.74 14.80
CA PRO A 202 -9.69 0.99 15.85
C PRO A 202 -8.72 -0.06 15.29
N TRP A 203 -8.03 0.23 14.19
CA TRP A 203 -7.05 -0.70 13.66
C TRP A 203 -5.79 -0.78 14.53
N ARG A 204 -5.31 -1.99 14.79
CA ARG A 204 -4.08 -2.28 15.53
C ARG A 204 -3.26 -3.32 14.77
N GLY A 205 -2.00 -3.02 14.48
CA GLY A 205 -1.08 -3.95 13.83
C GLY A 205 -0.99 -5.28 14.59
N GLN A 206 -0.99 -5.23 15.93
CA GLN A 206 -0.98 -6.41 16.78
C GLN A 206 -2.11 -7.39 16.47
N TRP A 207 -3.31 -6.92 16.19
CA TRP A 207 -4.44 -7.81 15.84
C TRP A 207 -4.21 -8.53 14.50
N GLY A 208 -3.56 -7.85 13.56
CA GLY A 208 -3.13 -8.49 12.31
C GLY A 208 -2.09 -9.58 12.57
N VAL A 209 -1.09 -9.30 13.40
CA VAL A 209 -0.05 -10.28 13.77
C VAL A 209 -0.65 -11.50 14.48
N ASP A 210 -1.54 -11.30 15.44
CA ASP A 210 -2.16 -12.38 16.21
C ASP A 210 -3.00 -13.34 15.35
N ARG A 211 -3.46 -12.88 14.18
CA ARG A 211 -4.23 -13.68 13.23
C ARG A 211 -3.39 -14.34 12.12
N LEU A 212 -2.12 -13.97 11.98
CA LEU A 212 -1.25 -14.54 10.94
C LEU A 212 -1.10 -16.06 11.01
N PRO A 213 -1.03 -16.73 12.19
CA PRO A 213 -0.90 -18.18 12.25
C PRO A 213 -2.01 -18.95 11.53
N GLY A 214 -3.23 -18.37 11.48
CA GLY A 214 -4.40 -18.94 10.81
C GLY A 214 -4.69 -18.35 9.44
N PHE A 215 -3.71 -17.70 8.79
CA PHE A 215 -3.92 -17.06 7.48
C PHE A 215 -4.36 -18.10 6.43
N PRO A 216 -5.49 -17.88 5.71
CA PRO A 216 -6.17 -18.96 5.00
C PRO A 216 -5.57 -19.33 3.64
N VAL A 217 -4.74 -18.46 3.06
CA VAL A 217 -4.14 -18.66 1.73
C VAL A 217 -2.61 -18.55 1.78
N PRO A 218 -1.87 -18.96 0.74
CA PRO A 218 -0.43 -18.76 0.70
C PRO A 218 -0.06 -17.29 0.90
N LEU A 219 0.93 -17.03 1.78
CA LEU A 219 1.40 -15.70 2.13
C LEU A 219 2.90 -15.58 1.81
N PHE A 220 3.26 -14.50 1.14
CA PHE A 220 4.65 -14.12 0.91
C PHE A 220 4.93 -12.71 1.42
N GLY A 221 5.86 -12.59 2.35
CA GLY A 221 6.38 -11.33 2.85
C GLY A 221 7.74 -11.01 2.20
N LEU A 222 7.92 -9.77 1.78
CA LEU A 222 9.19 -9.26 1.27
C LEU A 222 9.59 -8.04 2.08
N LEU A 223 10.75 -8.08 2.71
CA LEU A 223 11.28 -7.00 3.56
C LEU A 223 12.63 -6.53 3.03
N GLY A 224 12.95 -5.25 3.23
CA GLY A 224 14.28 -4.70 3.00
C GLY A 224 15.12 -4.69 4.27
N THR A 225 16.44 -4.66 4.15
CA THR A 225 17.35 -4.55 5.30
C THR A 225 17.54 -3.12 5.80
N GLU A 226 17.24 -2.13 4.95
CA GLU A 226 17.46 -0.72 5.25
C GLU A 226 16.24 -0.09 5.90
N HIS A 227 16.39 0.38 7.13
CA HIS A 227 15.31 1.04 7.86
C HIS A 227 15.04 2.44 7.30
N GLU A 228 13.78 2.75 7.08
CA GLU A 228 13.28 4.07 6.69
C GLU A 228 12.14 4.50 7.62
N ASP A 229 12.02 5.81 7.86
CA ASP A 229 10.97 6.37 8.73
C ASP A 229 9.54 6.01 8.26
N MET A 230 9.37 5.82 6.95
CA MET A 230 8.09 5.43 6.34
C MET A 230 7.81 3.92 6.44
N GLY A 231 8.82 3.11 6.73
CA GLY A 231 8.70 1.66 6.85
C GLY A 231 7.93 1.24 8.10
N TRP A 232 7.38 0.03 8.08
CA TRP A 232 6.63 -0.54 9.20
C TRP A 232 7.53 -1.01 10.35
N GLY A 233 8.86 -1.01 10.16
CA GLY A 233 9.82 -1.47 11.16
C GLY A 233 9.57 -2.92 11.57
N VAL A 234 9.27 -3.78 10.61
CA VAL A 234 9.07 -5.21 10.82
C VAL A 234 10.43 -5.90 10.85
N GLU A 235 10.75 -6.50 11.98
CA GLU A 235 11.92 -7.34 12.10
C GLU A 235 11.59 -8.79 11.70
N PRO A 236 12.32 -9.38 10.72
CA PRO A 236 12.02 -10.70 10.20
C PRO A 236 11.96 -11.77 11.30
N ASP A 237 12.89 -11.74 12.25
CA ASP A 237 12.98 -12.73 13.33
C ASP A 237 11.87 -12.59 14.37
N GLU A 238 11.36 -11.39 14.59
CA GLU A 238 10.20 -11.14 15.46
C GLU A 238 8.89 -11.59 14.82
N LEU A 239 8.79 -11.49 13.49
CA LEU A 239 7.59 -11.85 12.75
C LEU A 239 7.47 -13.34 12.45
N ARG A 240 8.60 -14.02 12.13
CA ARG A 240 8.62 -15.45 11.75
C ARG A 240 7.82 -16.36 12.65
N PRO A 241 7.86 -16.25 13.99
CA PRO A 241 7.06 -17.11 14.87
C PRO A 241 5.54 -16.95 14.72
N SER A 242 5.11 -15.81 14.21
CA SER A 242 3.68 -15.48 13.99
C SER A 242 3.19 -15.83 12.60
N LEU A 243 4.07 -16.17 11.66
CA LEU A 243 3.68 -16.54 10.31
C LEU A 243 3.13 -17.97 10.25
N PRO A 244 2.18 -18.25 9.34
CA PRO A 244 1.80 -19.64 9.05
C PRO A 244 3.00 -20.42 8.51
N ARG A 245 3.04 -21.73 8.79
CA ARG A 245 4.16 -22.59 8.35
C ARG A 245 4.41 -22.59 6.85
N SER A 246 3.36 -22.34 6.06
CA SER A 246 3.40 -22.25 4.61
C SER A 246 3.83 -20.89 4.07
N ALA A 247 4.01 -19.89 4.95
CA ALA A 247 4.40 -18.57 4.51
C ALA A 247 5.88 -18.55 4.08
N ARG A 248 6.14 -17.80 3.01
CA ARG A 248 7.49 -17.41 2.59
C ARG A 248 7.78 -16.01 3.15
N LEU A 249 8.97 -15.82 3.68
CA LEU A 249 9.48 -14.51 4.10
C LEU A 249 10.89 -14.34 3.59
N ASP A 250 11.07 -13.46 2.64
CA ASP A 250 12.38 -13.11 2.07
C ASP A 250 12.81 -11.72 2.54
N VAL A 251 14.13 -11.53 2.60
CA VAL A 251 14.76 -10.25 2.87
C VAL A 251 15.61 -9.86 1.67
N VAL A 252 15.49 -8.60 1.23
CA VAL A 252 16.26 -8.03 0.13
C VAL A 252 17.35 -7.13 0.70
N GLU A 253 18.58 -7.59 0.57
CA GLU A 253 19.76 -6.89 1.09
C GLU A 253 19.96 -5.54 0.41
N GLY A 254 20.23 -4.50 1.21
CA GLY A 254 20.46 -3.15 0.73
C GLY A 254 19.26 -2.44 0.13
N ALA A 255 18.03 -2.99 0.26
CA ALA A 255 16.80 -2.33 -0.12
C ALA A 255 16.09 -1.73 1.09
N GLY A 256 15.43 -0.58 0.91
CA GLY A 256 14.61 0.07 1.93
C GLY A 256 13.11 -0.25 1.78
N HIS A 257 12.27 0.69 2.19
CA HIS A 257 10.82 0.53 2.17
C HIS A 257 10.23 0.32 0.78
N PHE A 258 10.82 0.92 -0.25
CA PHE A 258 10.34 0.86 -1.63
C PHE A 258 11.06 -0.21 -2.46
N ILE A 259 11.13 -1.45 -1.96
CA ILE A 259 11.85 -2.58 -2.57
C ILE A 259 11.52 -2.74 -4.06
N HIS A 260 10.24 -2.63 -4.42
CA HIS A 260 9.74 -2.77 -5.80
C HIS A 260 10.15 -1.62 -6.74
N ILE A 261 10.65 -0.52 -6.20
CA ILE A 261 11.20 0.61 -6.96
C ILE A 261 12.74 0.56 -6.95
N GLU A 262 13.35 0.25 -5.80
CA GLU A 262 14.80 0.18 -5.66
C GLU A 262 15.40 -1.05 -6.36
N ARG A 263 14.67 -2.16 -6.38
CA ARG A 263 15.08 -3.47 -6.94
C ARG A 263 13.94 -4.10 -7.76
N PRO A 264 13.42 -3.42 -8.81
CA PRO A 264 12.20 -3.87 -9.48
C PRO A 264 12.31 -5.26 -10.09
N ALA A 265 13.39 -5.57 -10.81
CA ALA A 265 13.57 -6.86 -11.47
C ALA A 265 13.75 -8.01 -10.45
N GLU A 266 14.52 -7.78 -9.39
CA GLU A 266 14.70 -8.77 -8.32
C GLU A 266 13.38 -9.03 -7.58
N THR A 267 12.65 -7.98 -7.25
CA THR A 267 11.35 -8.06 -6.59
C THR A 267 10.34 -8.83 -7.45
N ALA A 268 10.24 -8.46 -8.74
CA ALA A 268 9.37 -9.15 -9.69
C ALA A 268 9.74 -10.64 -9.82
N GLY A 269 11.03 -10.96 -9.95
CA GLY A 269 11.50 -12.35 -10.06
C GLY A 269 11.11 -13.21 -8.87
N ARG A 270 11.32 -12.73 -7.64
CA ARG A 270 10.94 -13.44 -6.40
C ARG A 270 9.42 -13.63 -6.29
N ILE A 271 8.65 -12.63 -6.68
CA ILE A 271 7.19 -12.69 -6.67
C ILE A 271 6.68 -13.66 -7.73
N LEU A 272 7.20 -13.60 -8.95
CA LEU A 272 6.81 -14.53 -10.04
C LEU A 272 7.15 -15.98 -9.71
N GLU A 273 8.29 -16.23 -9.06
CA GLU A 273 8.62 -17.56 -8.54
C GLU A 273 7.57 -18.07 -7.54
N PHE A 274 7.09 -17.20 -6.64
CA PHE A 274 6.04 -17.54 -5.68
C PHE A 274 4.68 -17.73 -6.33
N LEU A 275 4.31 -16.87 -7.28
CA LEU A 275 3.01 -16.93 -7.96
C LEU A 275 2.87 -18.16 -8.87
N GLY A 276 3.95 -18.63 -9.49
CA GLY A 276 3.91 -19.60 -10.57
C GLY A 276 3.42 -18.97 -11.89
N LYS A 277 2.95 -19.80 -12.81
CA LYS A 277 2.44 -19.32 -14.09
C LYS A 277 1.03 -18.75 -13.97
N PRO A 278 0.69 -17.75 -14.82
CA PRO A 278 -0.69 -17.27 -14.91
C PRO A 278 -1.68 -18.42 -15.16
N GLY A 279 -2.77 -18.46 -14.37
CA GLY A 279 -3.80 -19.50 -14.46
C GLY A 279 -3.54 -20.79 -13.65
N GLU A 280 -2.40 -20.92 -12.98
CA GLU A 280 -2.10 -22.07 -12.12
C GLU A 280 -2.63 -21.88 -10.66
N ARG A 281 -3.10 -20.68 -10.31
CA ARG A 281 -3.63 -20.36 -8.97
C ARG A 281 -4.97 -19.63 -9.03
#